data_0412a57497da997fae4fed21643e61ab
#
_entry.id   0412a57497da997fae4fed21643e61ab
#
_cell.length_a   1.000
_cell.length_b   1.000
_cell.length_c   1.000
_cell.angle_alpha   90.00
_cell.angle_beta   90.00
_cell.angle_gamma   90.00
#
_symmetry.space_group_name_H-M   'P 1'
#
loop_
_entity.id
_entity.type
_entity.pdbx_description
1 polymer ?
#
loop_
_entity_poly.entity_id
_entity_poly.type
_entity_poly.pdbx_seq_one_letter_code
_entity_poly.pdbx_strand_id
1 'polypeptide(L)'
;EQEALLQKTFGCCRWVYNRVLAMRRDEYAWTGKSRHINSYITQIPAWKRADAPWLSEVDSMALQQSLRDLDKAFKNCFRAPGKVGFPKFKSKRAGRKRYRTNGVGIIDARHVRLPKLGTVRARVSRPVEGRVLSATVKQVPSGKYYVAICCADVPATDAPAPTVGVL
;
A
#
# COMPACT_ATOMS: atom_id res chain seq x y z
N GLU A 1 16.24 -12.97 -5.93
CA GLU A 1 15.60 -13.08 -4.59
C GLU A 1 14.68 -11.88 -4.29
N GLN A 2 15.15 -10.63 -4.38
CA GLN A 2 14.35 -9.43 -4.07
C GLN A 2 13.09 -9.32 -4.94
N GLU A 3 13.18 -9.62 -6.24
CA GLU A 3 12.01 -9.59 -7.12
C GLU A 3 10.96 -10.64 -6.72
N ALA A 4 11.37 -11.86 -6.39
CA ALA A 4 10.47 -12.89 -5.90
C ALA A 4 9.74 -12.46 -4.63
N LEU A 5 10.45 -11.81 -3.69
CA LEU A 5 9.86 -11.29 -2.46
C LEU A 5 8.90 -10.12 -2.73
N LEU A 6 9.18 -9.26 -3.71
CA LEU A 6 8.25 -8.21 -4.16
C LEU A 6 6.96 -8.82 -4.70
N GLN A 7 7.05 -9.80 -5.59
CA GLN A 7 5.88 -10.50 -6.15
C GLN A 7 5.06 -11.20 -5.04
N LYS A 8 5.76 -11.83 -4.08
CA LYS A 8 5.15 -12.44 -2.90
C LYS A 8 4.42 -11.41 -2.06
N THR A 9 5.04 -10.25 -1.81
CA THR A 9 4.42 -9.14 -1.06
C THR A 9 3.14 -8.64 -1.73
N PHE A 10 3.14 -8.45 -3.05
CA PHE A 10 1.91 -8.10 -3.80
C PHE A 10 0.82 -9.17 -3.64
N GLY A 11 1.21 -10.45 -3.69
CA GLY A 11 0.30 -11.57 -3.48
C GLY A 11 -0.32 -11.59 -2.09
N CYS A 12 0.49 -11.44 -1.05
CA CYS A 12 0.07 -11.40 0.34
C CYS A 12 -0.85 -10.22 0.64
N CYS A 13 -0.51 -9.03 0.16
CA CYS A 13 -1.36 -7.83 0.29
C CYS A 13 -2.73 -8.02 -0.37
N ARG A 14 -2.77 -8.67 -1.55
CA ARG A 14 -4.02 -9.00 -2.23
C ARG A 14 -4.83 -10.03 -1.44
N TRP A 15 -4.16 -11.05 -0.90
CA TRP A 15 -4.81 -12.10 -0.13
C TRP A 15 -5.50 -11.55 1.12
N VAL A 16 -4.80 -10.76 1.95
CA VAL A 16 -5.41 -10.17 3.16
C VAL A 16 -6.54 -9.21 2.81
N TYR A 17 -6.38 -8.41 1.75
CA TYR A 17 -7.43 -7.53 1.26
C TYR A 17 -8.70 -8.30 0.88
N ASN A 18 -8.56 -9.35 0.08
CA ASN A 18 -9.68 -10.16 -0.39
C ASN A 18 -10.34 -10.94 0.75
N ARG A 19 -9.54 -11.51 1.66
CA ARG A 19 -10.04 -12.21 2.84
C ARG A 19 -10.93 -11.31 3.69
N VAL A 20 -10.45 -10.11 4.03
CA VAL A 20 -11.22 -9.18 4.85
C VAL A 20 -12.43 -8.61 4.09
N LEU A 21 -12.31 -8.39 2.79
CA LEU A 21 -13.47 -8.00 1.97
C LEU A 21 -14.58 -9.06 2.01
N ALA A 22 -14.24 -10.35 1.86
CA ALA A 22 -15.18 -11.45 2.00
C ALA A 22 -15.81 -11.47 3.40
N MET A 23 -14.98 -11.49 4.46
CA MET A 23 -15.45 -11.50 5.85
C MET A 23 -16.41 -10.33 6.15
N ARG A 24 -16.11 -9.12 5.69
CA ARG A 24 -16.98 -7.95 5.89
C ARG A 24 -18.31 -8.07 5.14
N ARG A 25 -18.31 -8.65 3.96
CA ARG A 25 -19.54 -8.89 3.18
C ARG A 25 -20.44 -9.92 3.86
N ASP A 26 -19.86 -11.04 4.29
CA ASP A 26 -20.58 -12.11 4.96
C ASP A 26 -21.14 -11.61 6.31
N GLU A 27 -20.31 -10.94 7.11
CA GLU A 27 -20.73 -10.38 8.40
C GLU A 27 -21.87 -9.37 8.24
N TYR A 28 -21.78 -8.48 7.23
CA TYR A 28 -22.85 -7.52 6.95
C TYR A 28 -24.14 -8.20 6.48
N ALA A 29 -24.03 -9.26 5.68
CA ALA A 29 -25.19 -10.03 5.24
C ALA A 29 -25.93 -10.70 6.40
N TRP A 30 -25.20 -11.16 7.44
CA TRP A 30 -25.77 -11.82 8.60
C TRP A 30 -26.26 -10.86 9.69
N THR A 31 -25.56 -9.75 9.92
CA THR A 31 -25.77 -8.89 11.10
C THR A 31 -26.25 -7.49 10.76
N GLY A 32 -26.24 -7.11 9.50
CA GLY A 32 -26.47 -5.70 9.05
C GLY A 32 -25.38 -4.73 9.52
N LYS A 33 -24.29 -5.22 10.13
CA LYS A 33 -23.21 -4.40 10.69
C LYS A 33 -21.86 -4.94 10.21
N SER A 34 -20.84 -4.09 10.21
CA SER A 34 -19.46 -4.47 9.88
C SER A 34 -18.54 -3.97 10.97
N ARG A 35 -17.64 -4.82 11.44
CA ARG A 35 -16.64 -4.46 12.45
C ARG A 35 -15.67 -3.39 11.94
N HIS A 36 -15.07 -2.67 12.89
CA HIS A 36 -14.01 -1.72 12.58
C HIS A 36 -12.79 -2.44 12.00
N ILE A 37 -12.07 -1.80 11.07
CA ILE A 37 -10.94 -2.42 10.36
C ILE A 37 -9.83 -2.93 11.30
N ASN A 38 -9.63 -2.28 12.44
CA ASN A 38 -8.62 -2.71 13.42
C ASN A 38 -8.90 -4.12 13.97
N SER A 39 -10.17 -4.53 14.09
CA SER A 39 -10.52 -5.90 14.51
C SER A 39 -10.01 -6.97 13.55
N TYR A 40 -9.88 -6.65 12.26
CA TYR A 40 -9.31 -7.56 11.27
C TYR A 40 -7.78 -7.46 11.23
N ILE A 41 -7.21 -6.27 11.46
CA ILE A 41 -5.75 -6.08 11.54
C ILE A 41 -5.18 -6.90 12.69
N THR A 42 -5.84 -6.95 13.84
CA THR A 42 -5.41 -7.75 15.00
C THR A 42 -5.47 -9.27 14.77
N GLN A 43 -6.16 -9.73 13.72
CA GLN A 43 -6.20 -11.14 13.34
C GLN A 43 -5.01 -11.59 12.48
N ILE A 44 -4.25 -10.67 11.89
CA ILE A 44 -3.10 -11.01 11.03
C ILE A 44 -2.10 -11.96 11.74
N PRO A 45 -1.72 -11.74 13.00
CA PRO A 45 -0.84 -12.69 13.70
C PRO A 45 -1.42 -14.09 13.83
N ALA A 46 -2.73 -14.22 14.04
CA ALA A 46 -3.40 -15.52 14.10
C ALA A 46 -3.37 -16.22 12.73
N TRP A 47 -3.66 -15.50 11.66
CA TRP A 47 -3.57 -16.04 10.29
C TRP A 47 -2.16 -16.51 9.94
N LYS A 48 -1.12 -15.79 10.38
CA LYS A 48 0.28 -16.19 10.19
C LYS A 48 0.62 -17.50 10.88
N ARG A 49 -0.02 -17.81 12.01
CA ARG A 49 0.24 -19.06 12.76
C ARG A 49 -0.55 -20.26 12.23
N ALA A 50 -1.77 -20.05 11.77
CA ALA A 50 -2.66 -21.14 11.39
C ALA A 50 -2.91 -21.23 9.87
N ASP A 51 -3.57 -20.22 9.30
CA ASP A 51 -4.14 -20.30 7.95
C ASP A 51 -3.16 -19.96 6.83
N ALA A 52 -2.21 -19.08 7.10
CA ALA A 52 -1.37 -18.46 6.06
C ALA A 52 0.06 -18.16 6.55
N PRO A 53 0.87 -19.19 6.87
CA PRO A 53 2.24 -19.02 7.40
C PRO A 53 3.14 -18.18 6.51
N TRP A 54 2.92 -18.21 5.20
CA TRP A 54 3.67 -17.43 4.21
C TRP A 54 3.53 -15.90 4.38
N LEU A 55 2.52 -15.42 5.10
CA LEU A 55 2.41 -14.00 5.44
C LEU A 55 3.53 -13.52 6.39
N SER A 56 4.23 -14.43 7.05
CA SER A 56 5.36 -14.10 7.92
C SER A 56 6.62 -13.69 7.14
N GLU A 57 6.72 -14.10 5.88
CA GLU A 57 7.86 -13.80 5.02
C GLU A 57 7.86 -12.36 4.50
N VAL A 58 6.71 -11.68 4.53
CA VAL A 58 6.57 -10.33 4.03
C VAL A 58 6.40 -9.30 5.15
N ASP A 59 6.55 -8.03 4.80
CA ASP A 59 6.41 -6.94 5.75
C ASP A 59 4.99 -6.85 6.31
N SER A 60 4.88 -6.89 7.63
CA SER A 60 3.60 -6.79 8.35
C SER A 60 2.91 -5.45 8.15
N MET A 61 3.68 -4.36 8.00
CA MET A 61 3.10 -3.04 7.74
C MET A 61 2.45 -2.99 6.37
N ALA A 62 3.02 -3.65 5.35
CA ALA A 62 2.42 -3.75 4.03
C ALA A 62 1.04 -4.44 4.09
N LEU A 63 0.91 -5.50 4.89
CA LEU A 63 -0.36 -6.20 5.10
C LEU A 63 -1.39 -5.30 5.78
N GLN A 64 -1.00 -4.60 6.86
CA GLN A 64 -1.88 -3.67 7.57
C GLN A 64 -2.32 -2.50 6.68
N GLN A 65 -1.40 -1.92 5.90
CA GLN A 65 -1.73 -0.84 4.98
C GLN A 65 -2.70 -1.28 3.88
N SER A 66 -2.60 -2.53 3.42
CA SER A 66 -3.57 -3.09 2.48
C SER A 66 -4.99 -3.13 3.05
N LEU A 67 -5.14 -3.42 4.35
CA LEU A 67 -6.44 -3.38 5.04
C LEU A 67 -6.94 -1.95 5.27
N ARG A 68 -6.05 -1.02 5.60
CA ARG A 68 -6.41 0.42 5.71
C ARG A 68 -6.84 0.99 4.36
N ASP A 69 -6.25 0.53 3.25
CA ASP A 69 -6.67 0.90 1.91
C ASP A 69 -8.09 0.36 1.59
N LEU A 70 -8.42 -0.86 2.07
CA LEU A 70 -9.77 -1.40 1.97
C LEU A 70 -10.78 -0.54 2.76
N ASP A 71 -10.46 -0.17 3.99
CA ASP A 71 -11.31 0.69 4.81
C ASP A 71 -11.55 2.06 4.15
N LYS A 72 -10.48 2.65 3.60
CA LYS A 72 -10.60 3.90 2.83
C LYS A 72 -11.50 3.73 1.60
N ALA A 73 -11.43 2.59 0.92
CA ALA A 73 -12.29 2.31 -0.23
C ALA A 73 -13.78 2.23 0.19
N PHE A 74 -14.10 1.58 1.31
CA PHE A 74 -15.45 1.59 1.87
C PHE A 74 -15.91 2.99 2.24
N LYS A 75 -15.09 3.75 2.98
CA LYS A 75 -15.40 5.14 3.36
C LYS A 75 -15.68 6.02 2.15
N ASN A 76 -14.89 5.88 1.08
CA ASN A 76 -15.09 6.64 -0.16
C ASN A 76 -16.40 6.25 -0.86
N CYS A 77 -16.74 4.95 -0.88
CA CYS A 77 -18.00 4.46 -1.44
C CYS A 77 -19.21 5.06 -0.70
N PHE A 78 -19.19 5.02 0.62
CA PHE A 78 -20.30 5.56 1.43
C PHE A 78 -20.37 7.10 1.42
N ARG A 79 -19.23 7.80 1.29
CA ARG A 79 -19.18 9.26 1.20
C ARG A 79 -19.71 9.80 -0.13
N ALA A 80 -19.56 9.06 -1.22
CA ALA A 80 -19.96 9.46 -2.56
C ALA A 80 -20.79 8.35 -3.25
N PRO A 81 -22.02 8.08 -2.78
CA PRO A 81 -22.89 7.07 -3.37
C PRO A 81 -23.15 7.37 -4.86
N GLY A 82 -23.12 6.35 -5.68
CA GLY A 82 -23.32 6.47 -7.13
C GLY A 82 -22.08 6.95 -7.92
N LYS A 83 -21.15 7.68 -7.28
CA LYS A 83 -19.89 8.13 -7.92
C LYS A 83 -18.74 7.14 -7.71
N VAL A 84 -18.67 6.52 -6.54
CA VAL A 84 -17.62 5.55 -6.19
C VAL A 84 -18.28 4.19 -5.96
N GLY A 85 -17.87 3.21 -6.76
CA GLY A 85 -18.40 1.85 -6.66
C GLY A 85 -17.93 1.11 -5.41
N PHE A 86 -18.65 0.05 -5.05
CA PHE A 86 -18.32 -0.82 -3.93
C PHE A 86 -16.95 -1.49 -4.13
N PRO A 87 -16.14 -1.70 -3.08
CA PRO A 87 -14.86 -2.37 -3.18
C PRO A 87 -14.98 -3.75 -3.84
N LYS A 88 -14.15 -4.00 -4.85
CA LYS A 88 -14.13 -5.27 -5.60
C LYS A 88 -12.95 -6.13 -5.18
N PHE A 89 -13.06 -7.44 -5.36
CA PHE A 89 -11.94 -8.36 -5.18
C PHE A 89 -10.81 -8.03 -6.15
N LYS A 90 -9.58 -8.07 -5.63
CA LYS A 90 -8.37 -7.86 -6.43
C LYS A 90 -7.97 -9.17 -7.11
N SER A 91 -7.71 -9.15 -8.42
CA SER A 91 -7.19 -10.28 -9.17
C SER A 91 -5.68 -10.16 -9.43
N LYS A 92 -5.03 -11.29 -9.74
CA LYS A 92 -3.61 -11.31 -10.14
C LYS A 92 -3.40 -10.67 -11.51
N ARG A 93 -4.37 -10.84 -12.42
CA ARG A 93 -4.27 -10.38 -13.82
C ARG A 93 -4.64 -8.92 -13.99
N ALA A 94 -5.77 -8.48 -13.43
CA ALA A 94 -6.30 -7.12 -13.58
C ALA A 94 -5.86 -6.16 -12.47
N GLY A 95 -5.20 -6.65 -11.42
CA GLY A 95 -4.82 -5.84 -10.26
C GLY A 95 -3.57 -5.02 -10.50
N ARG A 96 -3.60 -3.75 -10.08
CA ARG A 96 -2.38 -2.94 -9.95
C ARG A 96 -1.48 -3.58 -8.88
N LYS A 97 -0.29 -4.02 -9.27
CA LYS A 97 0.71 -4.57 -8.35
C LYS A 97 1.35 -3.43 -7.58
N ARG A 98 0.84 -3.17 -6.39
CA ARG A 98 1.38 -2.15 -5.48
C ARG A 98 1.13 -2.52 -4.03
N TYR A 99 2.03 -2.10 -3.16
CA TYR A 99 1.83 -2.08 -1.71
C TYR A 99 2.44 -0.82 -1.11
N ARG A 100 1.97 -0.43 0.06
CA ARG A 100 2.52 0.68 0.84
C ARG A 100 3.11 0.13 2.13
N THR A 101 4.25 0.68 2.53
CA THR A 101 4.94 0.32 3.76
C THR A 101 5.54 1.55 4.42
N ASN A 102 5.79 1.44 5.73
CA ASN A 102 6.52 2.40 6.53
C ASN A 102 7.92 1.81 6.84
N GLY A 103 8.77 2.55 7.55
CA GLY A 103 10.12 2.06 7.88
C GLY A 103 11.07 2.00 6.69
N VAL A 104 10.84 2.86 5.72
CA VAL A 104 11.68 3.05 4.55
C VAL A 104 12.81 4.00 4.87
N GLY A 105 14.03 3.65 4.47
CA GLY A 105 15.22 4.53 4.59
C GLY A 105 15.81 4.84 3.23
N ILE A 106 16.25 6.07 3.04
CA ILE A 106 17.10 6.45 1.92
C ILE A 106 18.53 6.29 2.39
N ILE A 107 19.32 5.46 1.69
CA ILE A 107 20.73 5.23 2.03
C ILE A 107 21.58 6.23 1.26
N ASP A 108 21.39 6.30 -0.05
CA ASP A 108 22.10 7.23 -0.94
C ASP A 108 21.26 7.46 -2.25
N ALA A 109 21.87 8.14 -3.21
CA ALA A 109 21.23 8.44 -4.50
C ALA A 109 20.89 7.20 -5.35
N ARG A 110 21.37 6.02 -4.97
CA ARG A 110 21.21 4.77 -5.72
C ARG A 110 20.65 3.62 -4.89
N HIS A 111 20.41 3.81 -3.58
CA HIS A 111 19.98 2.76 -2.70
C HIS A 111 18.87 3.20 -1.75
N VAL A 112 17.83 2.40 -1.69
CA VAL A 112 16.69 2.57 -0.77
C VAL A 112 16.59 1.30 0.07
N ARG A 113 16.42 1.46 1.38
CA ARG A 113 16.16 0.36 2.29
C ARG A 113 14.66 0.14 2.43
N LEU A 114 14.21 -1.07 2.12
CA LEU A 114 12.81 -1.47 2.28
C LEU A 114 12.69 -2.61 3.32
N PRO A 115 11.64 -2.60 4.17
CA PRO A 115 11.44 -3.66 5.15
C PRO A 115 11.38 -5.04 4.48
N LYS A 116 12.04 -6.02 5.08
CA LYS A 116 12.19 -7.40 4.58
C LYS A 116 13.01 -7.57 3.30
N LEU A 117 13.02 -6.60 2.39
CA LEU A 117 13.83 -6.64 1.18
C LEU A 117 15.29 -6.22 1.42
N GLY A 118 15.56 -5.47 2.51
CA GLY A 118 16.87 -4.88 2.75
C GLY A 118 17.18 -3.72 1.81
N THR A 119 18.44 -3.59 1.43
CA THR A 119 18.91 -2.55 0.51
C THR A 119 18.57 -2.93 -0.92
N VAL A 120 17.85 -2.05 -1.60
CA VAL A 120 17.44 -2.21 -3.01
C VAL A 120 18.08 -1.11 -3.84
N ARG A 121 18.68 -1.50 -4.97
CA ARG A 121 19.20 -0.53 -5.93
C ARG A 121 18.03 0.22 -6.58
N ALA A 122 18.05 1.54 -6.50
CA ALA A 122 17.03 2.41 -7.07
C ALA A 122 17.65 3.69 -7.59
N ARG A 123 17.16 4.21 -8.70
CA ARG A 123 17.54 5.54 -9.18
C ARG A 123 16.66 6.57 -8.46
N VAL A 124 17.24 7.33 -7.56
CA VAL A 124 16.58 8.47 -6.91
C VAL A 124 16.54 9.63 -7.91
N SER A 125 15.36 10.02 -8.34
CA SER A 125 15.17 11.03 -9.41
C SER A 125 15.40 12.46 -8.92
N ARG A 126 15.28 12.68 -7.62
CA ARG A 126 15.52 13.98 -6.96
C ARG A 126 15.89 13.74 -5.48
N PRO A 127 16.61 14.66 -4.85
CA PRO A 127 16.88 14.57 -3.41
C PRO A 127 15.57 14.36 -2.62
N VAL A 128 15.63 13.53 -1.60
CA VAL A 128 14.52 13.30 -0.68
C VAL A 128 14.70 14.21 0.50
N GLU A 129 13.85 15.21 0.62
CA GLU A 129 13.86 16.20 1.67
C GLU A 129 12.74 15.91 2.67
N GLY A 130 12.94 16.36 3.93
CA GLY A 130 12.01 16.14 5.01
C GLY A 130 12.04 14.73 5.59
N ARG A 131 11.07 14.44 6.46
CA ARG A 131 10.95 13.17 7.17
C ARG A 131 10.15 12.15 6.37
N VAL A 132 10.77 11.03 6.02
CA VAL A 132 10.11 9.94 5.30
C VAL A 132 9.01 9.32 6.18
N LEU A 133 7.77 9.32 5.69
CA LEU A 133 6.61 8.73 6.35
C LEU A 133 6.30 7.33 5.86
N SER A 134 6.31 7.15 4.55
CA SER A 134 5.96 5.88 3.91
C SER A 134 6.50 5.81 2.49
N ALA A 135 6.52 4.61 1.94
CA ALA A 135 6.75 4.42 0.51
C ALA A 135 5.67 3.52 -0.10
N THR A 136 5.37 3.80 -1.36
CA THR A 136 4.54 2.93 -2.19
C THR A 136 5.40 2.30 -3.27
N VAL A 137 5.54 0.99 -3.20
CA VAL A 137 6.22 0.18 -4.23
C VAL A 137 5.17 -0.28 -5.24
N LYS A 138 5.45 -0.09 -6.53
CA LYS A 138 4.56 -0.53 -7.62
C LYS A 138 5.36 -1.20 -8.74
N GLN A 139 4.75 -2.19 -9.38
CA GLN A 139 5.19 -2.72 -10.65
C GLN A 139 4.26 -2.20 -11.76
N VAL A 140 4.83 -1.71 -12.84
CA VAL A 140 4.08 -1.30 -14.05
C VAL A 140 4.01 -2.44 -15.07
N PRO A 141 3.12 -2.37 -16.07
CA PRO A 141 2.97 -3.43 -17.09
C PRO A 141 4.25 -3.77 -17.83
N SER A 142 5.17 -2.82 -17.99
CA SER A 142 6.49 -3.05 -18.61
C SER A 142 7.46 -3.87 -17.73
N GLY A 143 7.02 -4.37 -16.58
CA GLY A 143 7.85 -5.13 -15.63
C GLY A 143 8.70 -4.25 -14.70
N LYS A 144 8.85 -2.96 -14.97
CA LYS A 144 9.67 -2.04 -14.15
C LYS A 144 9.02 -1.78 -12.79
N TYR A 145 9.88 -1.59 -11.78
CA TYR A 145 9.46 -1.25 -10.41
C TYR A 145 9.72 0.22 -10.12
N TYR A 146 8.83 0.82 -9.35
CA TYR A 146 8.94 2.21 -8.89
C TYR A 146 8.65 2.27 -7.39
N VAL A 147 9.35 3.17 -6.72
CA VAL A 147 9.13 3.51 -5.31
C VAL A 147 8.76 4.98 -5.22
N ALA A 148 7.54 5.28 -4.80
CA ALA A 148 7.10 6.63 -4.49
C ALA A 148 7.22 6.85 -2.98
N ILE A 149 8.01 7.84 -2.57
CA ILE A 149 8.29 8.16 -1.18
C ILE A 149 7.40 9.33 -0.77
N CYS A 150 6.73 9.20 0.37
CA CYS A 150 5.94 10.26 0.98
C CYS A 150 6.74 10.84 2.15
N CYS A 151 6.97 12.14 2.12
CA CYS A 151 7.68 12.88 3.17
C CYS A 151 6.76 13.89 3.84
N ALA A 152 7.05 14.20 5.10
CA ALA A 152 6.53 15.36 5.82
C ALA A 152 7.68 16.35 6.07
N ASP A 153 7.30 17.54 6.53
CA ASP A 153 8.25 18.59 6.93
C ASP A 153 9.21 18.98 5.78
N VAL A 154 8.70 18.93 4.54
CA VAL A 154 9.45 19.37 3.37
C VAL A 154 9.44 20.89 3.34
N PRO A 155 10.62 21.56 3.23
CA PRO A 155 10.68 23.01 3.09
C PRO A 155 9.82 23.46 1.90
N ALA A 156 9.04 24.53 2.08
CA ALA A 156 8.29 25.12 0.98
C ALA A 156 9.31 25.65 -0.05
N THR A 157 9.36 25.02 -1.20
CA THR A 157 10.05 25.61 -2.36
C THR A 157 9.18 26.75 -2.85
N ASP A 158 9.70 27.96 -2.93
CA ASP A 158 9.00 29.08 -3.53
C ASP A 158 8.47 28.64 -4.90
N ALA A 159 7.17 28.59 -5.03
CA ALA A 159 6.57 28.29 -6.32
C ALA A 159 7.04 29.41 -7.29
N PRO A 160 7.52 29.08 -8.49
CA PRO A 160 7.83 30.12 -9.46
C PRO A 160 6.61 31.02 -9.61
N ALA A 161 6.81 32.34 -9.49
CA ALA A 161 5.74 33.31 -9.63
C ALA A 161 4.96 33.01 -10.92
N PRO A 162 3.62 33.07 -10.91
CA PRO A 162 2.84 32.81 -12.10
C PRO A 162 3.30 33.79 -13.17
N THR A 163 3.81 33.27 -14.28
CA THR A 163 4.16 34.08 -15.45
C THR A 163 2.83 34.61 -16.01
N VAL A 164 2.50 35.84 -15.70
CA VAL A 164 1.38 36.56 -16.34
C VAL A 164 1.76 36.75 -17.77
N GLY A 165 1.24 35.91 -18.65
CA GLY A 165 1.32 36.18 -20.10
C GLY A 165 0.56 37.45 -20.42
N VAL A 166 1.26 38.48 -20.82
CA VAL A 166 0.64 39.63 -21.44
C VAL A 166 0.23 39.20 -22.84
N LEU A 167 -1.08 39.31 -23.12
CA LEU A 167 -1.68 39.14 -24.45
C LEU A 167 -1.23 40.29 -25.36
#